data_6c4b86e55b266995206e97ac6fb6517e
#
_entry.id   6c4b86e55b266995206e97ac6fb6517e
#
_cell.length_a   1.000
_cell.length_b   1.000
_cell.length_c   1.000
_cell.angle_alpha   90.00
_cell.angle_beta   90.00
_cell.angle_gamma   90.00
#
_symmetry.space_group_name_H-M   'P 1'
#
loop_
_entity.id
_entity.type
_entity.pdbx_description
1 polymer ?
#
loop_
_entity_poly.entity_id
_entity_poly.type
_entity_poly.pdbx_seq_one_letter_code
_entity_poly.pdbx_strand_id
1 'polypeptide(L)'
;DRALYYSRGFQIDNYMVDGIPTYFESRWNLGDALSDMALFERVEVVRGATGLMTGTGNPSAAINMVRKHATSREFKGDVSAEYGSWNKERYVADLQSPLTEDGKIRARIVGGYQNNDSWLDRYNSEKTFFSGIVDADLGDLTMLSAGYEYQRIDVNSPTWGGLPRWNTDGSSNSYDRARSTAPDWAYNDKEINKVFMTLKQRFADTWQATLNATHSEVEFDSKMMYVDAYVNKADGMLVGPYSNYGPRFDYVGGTGWNSGKRKVDALDLFADGSYELFGRQHNLMFGGSYSKQNNRYISSWANIFPDEIGSFYNFNGNFPQTDWSPQSLAQDDTTHMKSLYAATRVTLADPLHLILGARYTNWRVDTLTYSMEKNHTTPYAGLVFDINDNWSTYASYTSIFQPQNDRDSSGKYLAPITGNNYELGLKSDWMNSRLTTTLAIFRIEQDNVAQSTGTPIPGSNGETAYKAVDGTVSKGVEFELNGAITDNWQLTFGATRYIAEDNEGNAVNPNLPRSTVKMFTSYRLPVMPELTVGGGVNWQNRVYTDTVTPYGTFRAEQGSYALVDLFTRYQVTKNFSLQGNVNNLFDKTYDTNVEGSIVYGAPRNFSITGTYQF
;
A
#
# COMPACT_ATOMS: atom_id res chain seq x y z
N ASP A 1 9.98 -8.37 -0.22
CA ASP A 1 9.71 -7.94 -1.60
C ASP A 1 8.25 -7.64 -1.90
N ARG A 2 7.30 -8.04 -1.04
CA ARG A 2 5.85 -7.83 -1.17
C ARG A 2 5.31 -7.12 0.06
N ALA A 3 5.39 -5.77 0.06
CA ALA A 3 4.80 -4.97 1.12
C ALA A 3 3.28 -4.99 1.01
N LEU A 4 2.59 -5.37 2.08
CA LEU A 4 1.14 -5.32 2.22
C LEU A 4 0.80 -4.32 3.32
N TYR A 5 -0.18 -3.46 3.04
CA TYR A 5 -0.66 -2.49 4.01
C TYR A 5 -2.06 -2.87 4.50
N TYR A 6 -2.32 -2.57 5.75
CA TYR A 6 -3.60 -2.89 6.39
C TYR A 6 -4.16 -1.67 7.10
N SER A 7 -5.47 -1.55 7.09
CA SER A 7 -6.21 -0.55 7.85
C SER A 7 -7.45 -1.19 8.46
N ARG A 8 -7.68 -0.94 9.75
CA ARG A 8 -8.88 -1.41 10.47
C ARG A 8 -9.13 -2.93 10.36
N GLY A 9 -8.08 -3.73 10.17
CA GLY A 9 -8.14 -5.19 10.04
C GLY A 9 -8.28 -5.74 8.62
N PHE A 10 -8.40 -4.88 7.61
CA PHE A 10 -8.50 -5.25 6.20
C PHE A 10 -7.26 -4.84 5.42
N GLN A 11 -6.88 -5.64 4.42
CA GLN A 11 -5.81 -5.29 3.49
C GLN A 11 -6.21 -4.12 2.60
N ILE A 12 -5.25 -3.23 2.32
CA ILE A 12 -5.42 -2.11 1.39
C ILE A 12 -5.02 -2.60 -0.01
N ASP A 13 -5.97 -2.64 -0.92
CA ASP A 13 -5.81 -2.99 -2.35
C ASP A 13 -6.11 -1.81 -3.27
N ASN A 14 -6.52 -0.68 -2.73
CA ASN A 14 -6.83 0.51 -3.49
C ASN A 14 -5.66 1.49 -3.47
N TYR A 15 -4.95 1.56 -4.60
CA TYR A 15 -3.92 2.56 -4.86
C TYR A 15 -4.41 3.50 -5.94
N MET A 16 -4.12 4.77 -5.77
CA MET A 16 -4.43 5.83 -6.75
C MET A 16 -3.19 6.67 -7.01
N VAL A 17 -3.11 7.21 -8.19
CA VAL A 17 -2.16 8.27 -8.53
C VAL A 17 -2.96 9.43 -9.12
N ASP A 18 -2.87 10.61 -8.48
CA ASP A 18 -3.69 11.79 -8.81
C ASP A 18 -5.20 11.49 -8.88
N GLY A 19 -5.67 10.62 -7.96
CA GLY A 19 -7.08 10.23 -7.88
C GLY A 19 -7.53 9.17 -8.89
N ILE A 20 -6.66 8.70 -9.79
CA ILE A 20 -6.97 7.61 -10.74
C ILE A 20 -6.72 6.26 -10.06
N PRO A 21 -7.75 5.41 -9.87
CA PRO A 21 -7.59 4.11 -9.26
C PRO A 21 -6.74 3.16 -10.11
N THR A 22 -5.81 2.46 -9.48
CA THR A 22 -5.08 1.33 -10.04
C THR A 22 -5.40 0.11 -9.19
N TYR A 23 -5.94 -0.94 -9.80
CA TYR A 23 -6.20 -2.19 -9.07
C TYR A 23 -4.88 -2.87 -8.74
N PHE A 24 -4.69 -3.17 -7.46
CA PHE A 24 -3.52 -3.84 -6.95
C PHE A 24 -3.83 -5.33 -6.73
N GLU A 25 -3.15 -6.20 -7.46
CA GLU A 25 -3.19 -7.61 -7.17
C GLU A 25 -2.00 -7.98 -6.27
N SER A 26 -2.31 -8.31 -5.01
CA SER A 26 -1.31 -8.63 -3.98
C SER A 26 -0.45 -9.86 -4.32
N ARG A 27 -1.00 -10.78 -5.12
CA ARG A 27 -0.35 -12.05 -5.45
C ARG A 27 1.00 -11.84 -6.14
N TRP A 28 1.12 -10.81 -6.97
CA TRP A 28 2.30 -10.60 -7.82
C TRP A 28 3.05 -9.30 -7.54
N ASN A 29 2.57 -8.46 -6.63
CA ASN A 29 3.12 -7.15 -6.24
C ASN A 29 4.07 -6.55 -7.31
N LEU A 30 3.47 -6.03 -8.37
CA LEU A 30 4.20 -5.52 -9.53
C LEU A 30 4.86 -4.14 -9.29
N GLY A 31 5.13 -3.79 -8.04
CA GLY A 31 5.96 -2.64 -7.70
C GLY A 31 5.23 -1.31 -7.46
N ASP A 32 3.89 -1.23 -7.58
CA ASP A 32 3.19 0.05 -7.33
C ASP A 32 3.38 0.55 -5.89
N ALA A 33 3.39 -0.37 -4.92
CA ALA A 33 3.69 -0.06 -3.52
C ALA A 33 5.16 0.30 -3.27
N LEU A 34 6.05 0.14 -4.26
CA LEU A 34 7.48 0.40 -4.17
C LEU A 34 7.92 1.67 -4.91
N SER A 35 6.97 2.45 -5.43
CA SER A 35 7.26 3.72 -6.11
C SER A 35 8.08 4.64 -5.20
N ASP A 36 9.08 5.29 -5.77
CA ASP A 36 9.94 6.18 -5.00
C ASP A 36 9.21 7.45 -4.56
N MET A 37 9.25 7.76 -3.28
CA MET A 37 8.53 8.90 -2.70
C MET A 37 9.07 10.26 -3.15
N ALA A 38 10.29 10.32 -3.69
CA ALA A 38 10.81 11.56 -4.27
C ALA A 38 10.01 12.05 -5.48
N LEU A 39 9.25 11.17 -6.14
CA LEU A 39 8.40 11.50 -7.30
C LEU A 39 7.08 12.18 -6.91
N PHE A 40 6.68 12.09 -5.64
CA PHE A 40 5.39 12.55 -5.16
C PHE A 40 5.53 13.76 -4.23
N GLU A 41 4.56 14.64 -4.27
CA GLU A 41 4.43 15.79 -3.38
C GLU A 41 3.94 15.34 -2.00
N ARG A 42 2.98 14.40 -1.97
CA ARG A 42 2.40 13.83 -0.76
C ARG A 42 1.71 12.50 -1.02
N VAL A 43 1.48 11.78 0.05
CA VAL A 43 0.63 10.58 0.09
C VAL A 43 -0.59 10.88 0.95
N GLU A 44 -1.77 10.62 0.41
CA GLU A 44 -3.06 10.78 1.09
C GLU A 44 -3.63 9.40 1.41
N VAL A 45 -4.13 9.20 2.61
CA VAL A 45 -4.78 7.95 3.01
C VAL A 45 -6.20 8.24 3.43
N VAL A 46 -7.17 7.72 2.66
CA VAL A 46 -8.60 7.82 2.96
C VAL A 46 -9.05 6.49 3.54
N ARG A 47 -9.43 6.48 4.82
CA ARG A 47 -9.81 5.26 5.55
C ARG A 47 -11.28 4.92 5.37
N GLY A 48 -11.60 3.63 5.50
CA GLY A 48 -12.94 3.07 5.39
C GLY A 48 -13.27 2.59 3.98
N ALA A 49 -14.56 2.43 3.68
CA ALA A 49 -15.03 2.01 2.38
C ALA A 49 -14.95 3.15 1.37
N THR A 50 -14.02 3.09 0.43
CA THR A 50 -13.69 4.17 -0.51
C THR A 50 -14.34 4.02 -1.89
N GLY A 51 -15.42 3.24 -2.00
CA GLY A 51 -16.01 2.84 -3.28
C GLY A 51 -16.51 4.00 -4.16
N LEU A 52 -16.89 5.15 -3.58
CA LEU A 52 -17.20 6.35 -4.37
C LEU A 52 -15.99 6.83 -5.17
N MET A 53 -14.78 6.73 -4.62
CA MET A 53 -13.53 7.15 -5.25
C MET A 53 -12.96 6.06 -6.16
N THR A 54 -12.87 4.83 -5.65
CA THR A 54 -12.13 3.73 -6.29
C THR A 54 -12.99 2.77 -7.12
N GLY A 55 -14.28 2.70 -6.83
CA GLY A 55 -15.23 1.74 -7.43
C GLY A 55 -15.21 0.40 -6.71
N THR A 56 -14.11 -0.34 -6.78
CA THR A 56 -13.96 -1.70 -6.20
C THR A 56 -12.85 -1.76 -5.18
N GLY A 57 -12.87 -2.77 -4.30
CA GLY A 57 -11.82 -3.07 -3.34
C GLY A 57 -12.34 -3.49 -1.96
N ASN A 58 -11.43 -3.56 -0.97
CA ASN A 58 -11.74 -3.85 0.43
C ASN A 58 -12.19 -2.60 1.20
N PRO A 59 -12.99 -2.75 2.26
CA PRO A 59 -13.42 -1.63 3.10
C PRO A 59 -12.33 -1.20 4.10
N SER A 60 -11.11 -1.03 3.62
CA SER A 60 -9.90 -0.75 4.40
C SER A 60 -9.50 0.73 4.35
N ALA A 61 -8.92 1.12 3.25
CA ALA A 61 -8.49 2.46 2.90
C ALA A 61 -8.19 2.54 1.40
N ALA A 62 -8.01 3.77 0.88
CA ALA A 62 -7.34 4.03 -0.38
C ALA A 62 -6.09 4.88 -0.14
N ILE A 63 -5.00 4.55 -0.82
CA ILE A 63 -3.75 5.30 -0.81
C ILE A 63 -3.64 6.07 -2.11
N ASN A 64 -3.63 7.40 -2.05
CA ASN A 64 -3.47 8.28 -3.19
C ASN A 64 -2.09 8.94 -3.17
N MET A 65 -1.31 8.72 -4.19
CA MET A 65 0.00 9.35 -4.40
C MET A 65 -0.19 10.54 -5.33
N VAL A 66 0.05 11.75 -4.82
CA VAL A 66 -0.09 13.00 -5.58
C VAL A 66 1.28 13.38 -6.16
N ARG A 67 1.36 13.46 -7.48
CA ARG A 67 2.61 13.79 -8.19
C ARG A 67 3.07 15.22 -7.90
N LYS A 68 4.36 15.41 -8.00
CA LYS A 68 4.98 16.74 -8.02
C LYS A 68 4.66 17.44 -9.34
N HIS A 69 4.30 18.73 -9.28
CA HIS A 69 4.02 19.60 -10.42
C HIS A 69 5.08 20.70 -10.59
N ALA A 70 5.21 21.23 -11.78
CA ALA A 70 6.06 22.37 -12.09
C ALA A 70 5.35 23.68 -11.73
N THR A 71 5.56 24.16 -10.51
CA THR A 71 4.85 25.33 -9.96
C THR A 71 5.68 26.60 -9.96
N SER A 72 7.01 26.49 -10.08
CA SER A 72 7.91 27.65 -9.98
C SER A 72 7.99 28.46 -11.25
N ARG A 73 7.94 29.77 -11.13
CA ARG A 73 8.20 30.74 -12.19
C ARG A 73 9.65 31.21 -12.23
N GLU A 74 10.50 30.67 -11.37
CA GLU A 74 11.93 30.90 -11.31
C GLU A 74 12.66 29.58 -11.31
N PHE A 75 13.90 29.55 -11.77
CA PHE A 75 14.74 28.37 -11.62
C PHE A 75 15.00 28.11 -10.15
N LYS A 76 14.65 26.95 -9.66
CA LYS A 76 14.93 26.48 -8.30
C LYS A 76 15.01 24.98 -8.24
N GLY A 77 15.62 24.48 -7.20
CA GLY A 77 15.67 23.05 -6.96
C GLY A 77 16.48 22.68 -5.76
N ASP A 78 16.58 21.38 -5.55
CA ASP A 78 17.46 20.78 -4.56
C ASP A 78 18.18 19.56 -5.11
N VAL A 79 19.37 19.35 -4.59
CA VAL A 79 20.13 18.12 -4.77
C VAL A 79 20.50 17.57 -3.41
N SER A 80 20.37 16.25 -3.24
CA SER A 80 20.71 15.59 -2.00
C SER A 80 21.58 14.36 -2.23
N ALA A 81 22.46 14.08 -1.26
CA ALA A 81 23.26 12.88 -1.18
C ALA A 81 23.15 12.29 0.22
N GLU A 82 22.81 11.02 0.30
CA GLU A 82 22.68 10.25 1.54
C GLU A 82 23.64 9.08 1.54
N TYR A 83 24.30 8.87 2.68
CA TYR A 83 25.08 7.68 2.98
C TYR A 83 24.60 7.05 4.29
N GLY A 84 24.53 5.74 4.36
CA GLY A 84 23.98 5.05 5.52
C GLY A 84 24.53 3.65 5.77
N SER A 85 23.99 3.01 6.79
CA SER A 85 24.26 1.61 7.12
C SER A 85 24.05 0.70 5.92
N TRP A 86 24.80 -0.39 5.86
CA TRP A 86 24.77 -1.38 4.77
C TRP A 86 25.06 -0.74 3.41
N ASN A 87 26.11 0.07 3.35
CA ASN A 87 26.60 0.71 2.14
C ASN A 87 25.49 1.49 1.37
N LYS A 88 24.48 1.99 2.09
CA LYS A 88 23.43 2.77 1.46
C LYS A 88 23.99 4.06 0.88
N GLU A 89 23.81 4.22 -0.41
CA GLU A 89 24.08 5.44 -1.17
C GLU A 89 22.79 5.86 -1.91
N ARG A 90 22.41 7.13 -1.78
CA ARG A 90 21.26 7.66 -2.48
C ARG A 90 21.53 9.09 -2.92
N TYR A 91 21.23 9.37 -4.18
CA TYR A 91 21.38 10.68 -4.80
C TYR A 91 20.06 11.08 -5.43
N VAL A 92 19.57 12.29 -5.16
CA VAL A 92 18.31 12.81 -5.71
C VAL A 92 18.53 14.24 -6.18
N ALA A 93 17.96 14.57 -7.34
CA ALA A 93 17.84 15.92 -7.84
C ALA A 93 16.37 16.22 -8.16
N ASP A 94 15.89 17.40 -7.74
CA ASP A 94 14.54 17.91 -7.99
C ASP A 94 14.67 19.35 -8.49
N LEU A 95 14.43 19.56 -9.78
CA LEU A 95 14.71 20.82 -10.47
C LEU A 95 13.44 21.33 -11.13
N GLN A 96 13.15 22.62 -11.00
CA GLN A 96 12.04 23.29 -11.68
C GLN A 96 12.54 24.55 -12.41
N SER A 97 11.96 24.81 -13.57
CA SER A 97 12.26 26.00 -14.37
C SER A 97 11.04 26.44 -15.18
N PRO A 98 10.79 27.76 -15.32
CA PRO A 98 9.94 28.23 -16.39
C PRO A 98 10.63 27.95 -17.74
N LEU A 99 9.84 27.58 -18.74
CA LEU A 99 10.29 27.39 -20.14
C LEU A 99 9.95 28.61 -20.99
N THR A 100 9.11 29.52 -20.52
CA THR A 100 8.73 30.76 -21.15
C THR A 100 9.00 31.95 -20.22
N GLU A 101 9.28 33.12 -20.76
CA GLU A 101 9.59 34.33 -19.99
C GLU A 101 8.44 34.74 -19.05
N ASP A 102 7.19 34.54 -19.47
CA ASP A 102 6.01 34.84 -18.67
C ASP A 102 5.69 33.75 -17.60
N GLY A 103 6.48 32.68 -17.57
CA GLY A 103 6.32 31.56 -16.63
C GLY A 103 5.02 30.77 -16.80
N LYS A 104 4.36 30.87 -17.98
CA LYS A 104 3.13 30.10 -18.24
C LYS A 104 3.40 28.64 -18.56
N ILE A 105 4.54 28.34 -19.19
CA ILE A 105 4.98 26.96 -19.41
C ILE A 105 6.17 26.72 -18.48
N ARG A 106 6.05 25.69 -17.65
CA ARG A 106 7.01 25.31 -16.61
C ARG A 106 7.33 23.84 -16.73
N ALA A 107 8.55 23.47 -16.41
CA ALA A 107 8.98 22.07 -16.32
C ALA A 107 9.53 21.75 -14.93
N ARG A 108 9.35 20.52 -14.51
CA ARG A 108 10.00 19.93 -13.33
C ARG A 108 10.58 18.59 -13.71
N ILE A 109 11.79 18.33 -13.24
CA ILE A 109 12.49 17.07 -13.41
C ILE A 109 12.88 16.59 -12.02
N VAL A 110 12.52 15.35 -11.69
CA VAL A 110 12.96 14.66 -10.48
C VAL A 110 13.66 13.38 -10.93
N GLY A 111 14.87 13.16 -10.42
CA GLY A 111 15.61 11.95 -10.74
C GLY A 111 16.49 11.52 -9.59
N GLY A 112 16.78 10.23 -9.51
CA GLY A 112 17.67 9.73 -8.48
C GLY A 112 18.13 8.31 -8.71
N TYR A 113 19.13 7.97 -7.91
CA TYR A 113 19.76 6.67 -7.86
C TYR A 113 19.93 6.27 -6.40
N GLN A 114 19.70 5.01 -6.09
CA GLN A 114 19.97 4.43 -4.79
C GLN A 114 20.58 3.04 -4.97
N ASN A 115 21.63 2.74 -4.22
CA ASN A 115 22.17 1.41 -4.05
C ASN A 115 22.37 1.13 -2.56
N ASN A 116 21.95 -0.05 -2.10
CA ASN A 116 22.17 -0.46 -0.73
C ASN A 116 22.19 -1.97 -0.58
N ASP A 117 23.06 -2.44 0.30
CA ASP A 117 22.95 -3.76 0.89
C ASP A 117 21.84 -3.77 1.96
N SER A 118 21.68 -4.86 2.67
CA SER A 118 20.75 -5.03 3.78
C SER A 118 21.47 -5.66 4.97
N TRP A 119 20.79 -5.74 6.10
CA TRP A 119 21.22 -6.61 7.22
C TRP A 119 21.11 -8.09 6.87
N LEU A 120 20.38 -8.45 5.81
CA LEU A 120 20.25 -9.81 5.33
C LEU A 120 21.48 -10.19 4.48
N ASP A 121 21.99 -11.38 4.72
CA ASP A 121 23.10 -11.92 3.94
C ASP A 121 22.81 -11.93 2.43
N ARG A 122 23.77 -11.49 1.62
CA ARG A 122 23.74 -11.47 0.14
C ARG A 122 22.75 -10.50 -0.49
N TYR A 123 21.86 -9.89 0.27
CA TYR A 123 20.86 -8.96 -0.28
C TYR A 123 21.51 -7.66 -0.75
N ASN A 124 21.18 -7.24 -1.95
CA ASN A 124 21.48 -5.90 -2.48
C ASN A 124 20.30 -5.39 -3.29
N SER A 125 20.05 -4.10 -3.25
CA SER A 125 18.99 -3.43 -4.03
C SER A 125 19.54 -2.19 -4.71
N GLU A 126 19.33 -2.10 -6.01
CA GLU A 126 19.61 -0.92 -6.83
C GLU A 126 18.31 -0.33 -7.37
N LYS A 127 18.15 0.99 -7.27
CA LYS A 127 16.99 1.70 -7.77
C LYS A 127 17.42 2.94 -8.55
N THR A 128 16.90 3.07 -9.77
CA THR A 128 16.98 4.29 -10.59
C THR A 128 15.57 4.79 -10.85
N PHE A 129 15.33 6.08 -10.71
CA PHE A 129 14.04 6.67 -11.00
C PHE A 129 14.17 8.05 -11.64
N PHE A 130 13.16 8.38 -12.43
CA PHE A 130 13.07 9.65 -13.14
C PHE A 130 11.60 10.03 -13.33
N SER A 131 11.27 11.31 -13.18
CA SER A 131 10.01 11.90 -13.60
C SER A 131 10.27 13.25 -14.26
N GLY A 132 9.65 13.47 -15.42
CA GLY A 132 9.61 14.77 -16.08
C GLY A 132 8.17 15.19 -16.30
N ILE A 133 7.83 16.42 -15.92
CA ILE A 133 6.50 16.99 -16.09
C ILE A 133 6.59 18.39 -16.65
N VAL A 134 5.66 18.72 -17.54
CA VAL A 134 5.43 20.07 -18.07
C VAL A 134 4.02 20.50 -17.70
N ASP A 135 3.92 21.64 -17.04
CA ASP A 135 2.67 22.32 -16.72
C ASP A 135 2.57 23.60 -17.58
N ALA A 136 1.46 23.76 -18.31
CA ALA A 136 1.23 24.85 -19.22
C ALA A 136 -0.12 25.54 -18.94
N ASP A 137 -0.08 26.84 -18.65
CA ASP A 137 -1.25 27.69 -18.58
C ASP A 137 -1.58 28.19 -20.00
N LEU A 138 -2.51 27.51 -20.68
CA LEU A 138 -2.93 27.81 -22.05
C LEU A 138 -4.01 28.92 -22.05
N GLY A 139 -3.65 30.09 -21.50
CA GLY A 139 -4.58 31.17 -21.19
C GLY A 139 -5.08 31.14 -19.74
N ASP A 140 -6.12 31.95 -19.44
CA ASP A 140 -6.60 32.14 -18.06
C ASP A 140 -7.53 31.01 -17.57
N LEU A 141 -8.04 30.20 -18.49
CA LEU A 141 -9.07 29.21 -18.22
C LEU A 141 -8.62 27.75 -18.42
N THR A 142 -7.48 27.53 -19.08
CA THR A 142 -7.03 26.21 -19.48
C THR A 142 -5.66 25.92 -18.92
N MET A 143 -5.51 24.80 -18.20
CA MET A 143 -4.24 24.25 -17.73
C MET A 143 -4.05 22.86 -18.32
N LEU A 144 -2.89 22.64 -18.92
CA LEU A 144 -2.45 21.32 -19.38
C LEU A 144 -1.21 20.90 -18.59
N SER A 145 -1.24 19.68 -18.08
CA SER A 145 -0.12 19.01 -17.44
C SER A 145 0.14 17.70 -18.17
N ALA A 146 1.38 17.40 -18.52
CA ALA A 146 1.77 16.14 -19.14
C ALA A 146 3.16 15.72 -18.67
N GLY A 147 3.35 14.41 -18.50
CA GLY A 147 4.63 13.92 -18.01
C GLY A 147 4.86 12.43 -18.25
N TYR A 148 6.07 12.05 -17.89
CA TYR A 148 6.58 10.68 -17.96
C TYR A 148 7.30 10.31 -16.67
N GLU A 149 7.09 9.11 -16.22
CA GLU A 149 7.71 8.53 -15.03
C GLU A 149 8.35 7.18 -15.41
N TYR A 150 9.60 7.01 -14.99
CA TYR A 150 10.38 5.79 -15.14
C TYR A 150 10.95 5.37 -13.80
N GLN A 151 10.89 4.07 -13.49
CA GLN A 151 11.59 3.49 -12.35
C GLN A 151 12.10 2.09 -12.73
N ARG A 152 13.33 1.79 -12.31
CA ARG A 152 13.92 0.47 -12.36
C ARG A 152 14.39 0.08 -10.97
N ILE A 153 14.04 -1.12 -10.54
CA ILE A 153 14.37 -1.68 -9.24
C ILE A 153 14.94 -3.07 -9.49
N ASP A 154 16.24 -3.22 -9.27
CA ASP A 154 16.95 -4.50 -9.39
C ASP A 154 17.29 -4.98 -7.98
N VAL A 155 16.88 -6.19 -7.62
CA VAL A 155 17.12 -6.77 -6.30
C VAL A 155 17.82 -8.11 -6.44
N ASN A 156 19.01 -8.21 -5.88
CA ASN A 156 19.81 -9.43 -5.81
C ASN A 156 19.57 -10.17 -4.50
N SER A 157 19.50 -11.49 -4.55
CA SER A 157 19.26 -12.37 -3.42
C SER A 157 18.08 -11.95 -2.52
N PRO A 158 16.90 -11.61 -3.10
CA PRO A 158 15.72 -11.29 -2.33
C PRO A 158 15.20 -12.52 -1.58
N THR A 159 14.77 -12.33 -0.34
CA THR A 159 14.06 -13.40 0.38
C THR A 159 12.66 -13.57 -0.18
N TRP A 160 12.25 -14.82 -0.38
CA TRP A 160 10.87 -15.18 -0.69
C TRP A 160 10.33 -16.06 0.45
N GLY A 161 9.48 -15.48 1.31
CA GLY A 161 9.12 -16.06 2.60
C GLY A 161 10.16 -15.75 3.66
N GLY A 162 10.22 -16.59 4.70
CA GLY A 162 11.11 -16.43 5.84
C GLY A 162 11.85 -17.72 6.21
N LEU A 163 12.48 -17.70 7.38
CA LEU A 163 13.14 -18.85 7.97
C LEU A 163 12.09 -19.79 8.62
N PRO A 164 12.26 -21.13 8.57
CA PRO A 164 11.34 -22.07 9.20
C PRO A 164 11.16 -21.79 10.69
N ARG A 165 9.93 -21.49 11.11
CA ARG A 165 9.65 -21.14 12.50
C ARG A 165 9.64 -22.35 13.43
N TRP A 166 9.11 -23.46 12.98
CA TRP A 166 8.76 -24.57 13.86
C TRP A 166 9.69 -25.76 13.70
N ASN A 167 10.03 -26.37 14.82
CA ASN A 167 10.51 -27.74 14.86
C ASN A 167 9.34 -28.73 14.80
N THR A 168 9.60 -29.97 14.43
CA THR A 168 8.61 -31.06 14.40
C THR A 168 8.03 -31.37 15.78
N ASP A 169 8.69 -30.98 16.89
CA ASP A 169 8.21 -31.10 18.26
C ASP A 169 7.34 -29.91 18.73
N GLY A 170 7.08 -28.94 17.84
CA GLY A 170 6.30 -27.74 18.14
C GLY A 170 7.08 -26.60 18.81
N SER A 171 8.35 -26.78 19.11
CA SER A 171 9.19 -25.68 19.60
C SER A 171 9.54 -24.70 18.49
N SER A 172 9.62 -23.40 18.83
CA SER A 172 10.01 -22.36 17.88
C SER A 172 11.52 -22.30 17.71
N ASN A 173 11.96 -22.06 16.48
CA ASN A 173 13.35 -21.77 16.16
C ASN A 173 13.68 -20.28 16.41
N SER A 174 14.98 -20.01 16.49
CA SER A 174 15.57 -18.68 16.53
C SER A 174 16.84 -18.68 15.71
N TYR A 175 17.07 -17.61 14.96
CA TYR A 175 18.19 -17.49 14.02
C TYR A 175 18.89 -16.15 14.20
N ASP A 176 20.09 -16.03 13.63
CA ASP A 176 20.72 -14.74 13.42
C ASP A 176 19.83 -13.88 12.50
N ARG A 177 19.71 -12.58 12.80
CA ARG A 177 18.89 -11.64 12.03
C ARG A 177 19.38 -11.46 10.59
N ALA A 178 20.68 -11.69 10.34
CA ALA A 178 21.28 -11.59 9.01
C ALA A 178 20.98 -12.80 8.13
N ARG A 179 20.56 -13.92 8.74
CA ARG A 179 20.38 -15.17 7.99
C ARG A 179 19.31 -15.05 6.92
N SER A 180 19.64 -15.49 5.71
CA SER A 180 18.77 -15.50 4.54
C SER A 180 18.74 -16.89 3.89
N THR A 181 17.57 -17.29 3.37
CA THR A 181 17.40 -18.48 2.53
C THR A 181 17.62 -18.19 1.05
N ALA A 182 17.81 -16.93 0.65
CA ALA A 182 17.98 -16.56 -0.74
C ALA A 182 19.35 -16.95 -1.28
N PRO A 183 19.46 -17.73 -2.38
CA PRO A 183 20.72 -18.05 -3.02
C PRO A 183 21.29 -16.87 -3.81
N ASP A 184 22.58 -16.95 -4.16
CA ASP A 184 23.31 -15.89 -4.88
C ASP A 184 22.75 -15.63 -6.29
N TRP A 185 22.13 -16.61 -6.92
CA TRP A 185 21.52 -16.48 -8.25
C TRP A 185 20.09 -15.88 -8.21
N ALA A 186 19.50 -15.70 -7.01
CA ALA A 186 18.15 -15.16 -6.90
C ALA A 186 18.12 -13.67 -7.23
N TYR A 187 17.09 -13.25 -7.93
CA TYR A 187 16.86 -11.85 -8.26
C TYR A 187 15.36 -11.56 -8.42
N ASN A 188 15.00 -10.26 -8.33
CA ASN A 188 13.65 -9.78 -8.58
C ASN A 188 13.73 -8.36 -9.15
N ASP A 189 13.71 -8.26 -10.46
CA ASP A 189 13.86 -7.01 -11.20
C ASP A 189 12.51 -6.49 -11.67
N LYS A 190 12.34 -5.18 -11.62
CA LYS A 190 11.10 -4.51 -12.01
C LYS A 190 11.41 -3.22 -12.77
N GLU A 191 10.62 -2.99 -13.82
CA GLU A 191 10.65 -1.76 -14.58
C GLU A 191 9.24 -1.16 -14.66
N ILE A 192 9.12 0.12 -14.38
CA ILE A 192 7.86 0.85 -14.33
C ILE A 192 7.96 2.04 -15.28
N ASN A 193 7.05 2.10 -16.25
CA ASN A 193 6.92 3.19 -17.20
C ASN A 193 5.51 3.77 -17.12
N LYS A 194 5.36 5.09 -16.95
CA LYS A 194 4.04 5.75 -16.93
C LYS A 194 4.08 7.04 -17.77
N VAL A 195 3.07 7.20 -18.60
CA VAL A 195 2.76 8.46 -19.30
C VAL A 195 1.44 8.96 -18.77
N PHE A 196 1.36 10.24 -18.48
CA PHE A 196 0.14 10.83 -17.93
C PHE A 196 -0.12 12.22 -18.46
N MET A 197 -1.40 12.59 -18.46
CA MET A 197 -1.86 13.92 -18.88
C MET A 197 -3.06 14.33 -18.03
N THR A 198 -3.09 15.60 -17.63
CA THR A 198 -4.25 16.26 -17.01
C THR A 198 -4.57 17.52 -17.77
N LEU A 199 -5.82 17.67 -18.22
CA LEU A 199 -6.35 18.90 -18.80
C LEU A 199 -7.44 19.43 -17.88
N LYS A 200 -7.26 20.67 -17.42
CA LYS A 200 -8.27 21.39 -16.63
C LYS A 200 -8.80 22.56 -17.44
N GLN A 201 -10.11 22.64 -17.60
CA GLN A 201 -10.79 23.71 -18.32
C GLN A 201 -11.86 24.36 -17.44
N ARG A 202 -11.64 25.59 -17.07
CA ARG A 202 -12.68 26.43 -16.47
C ARG A 202 -13.62 26.93 -17.55
N PHE A 203 -14.90 26.73 -17.42
CA PHE A 203 -15.92 27.13 -18.41
C PHE A 203 -17.00 28.06 -17.83
N ALA A 204 -17.00 28.28 -16.52
CA ALA A 204 -17.77 29.30 -15.83
C ALA A 204 -17.03 29.73 -14.56
N ASP A 205 -17.51 30.77 -13.87
CA ASP A 205 -16.85 31.36 -12.70
C ASP A 205 -16.54 30.33 -11.61
N THR A 206 -17.43 29.35 -11.41
CA THR A 206 -17.32 28.34 -10.35
C THR A 206 -17.22 26.91 -10.88
N TRP A 207 -17.20 26.71 -12.21
CA TRP A 207 -17.19 25.40 -12.83
C TRP A 207 -15.93 25.09 -13.59
N GLN A 208 -15.42 23.90 -13.37
CA GLN A 208 -14.24 23.36 -14.04
C GLN A 208 -14.52 21.93 -14.52
N ALA A 209 -14.01 21.60 -15.69
CA ALA A 209 -13.92 20.22 -16.16
C ALA A 209 -12.46 19.76 -16.06
N THR A 210 -12.23 18.52 -15.62
CA THR A 210 -10.93 17.89 -15.54
C THR A 210 -10.95 16.59 -16.32
N LEU A 211 -9.98 16.42 -17.22
CA LEU A 211 -9.71 15.18 -17.93
C LEU A 211 -8.34 14.66 -17.47
N ASN A 212 -8.31 13.47 -16.92
CA ASN A 212 -7.09 12.74 -16.59
C ASN A 212 -6.94 11.52 -17.49
N ALA A 213 -5.74 11.30 -18.02
CA ALA A 213 -5.40 10.12 -18.80
C ALA A 213 -4.06 9.56 -18.34
N THR A 214 -3.96 8.24 -18.20
CA THR A 214 -2.74 7.55 -17.80
C THR A 214 -2.58 6.26 -18.57
N HIS A 215 -1.36 6.03 -19.08
CA HIS A 215 -0.87 4.73 -19.52
C HIS A 215 0.28 4.29 -18.63
N SER A 216 0.18 3.09 -18.05
CA SER A 216 1.21 2.52 -17.19
C SER A 216 1.57 1.12 -17.65
N GLU A 217 2.85 0.85 -17.72
CA GLU A 217 3.39 -0.48 -18.00
C GLU A 217 4.38 -0.84 -16.90
N VAL A 218 4.18 -2.01 -16.28
CA VAL A 218 5.09 -2.58 -15.28
C VAL A 218 5.54 -3.94 -15.79
N GLU A 219 6.84 -4.12 -15.93
CA GLU A 219 7.47 -5.40 -16.25
C GLU A 219 8.20 -5.93 -15.03
N PHE A 220 8.25 -7.26 -14.91
CA PHE A 220 9.08 -7.91 -13.91
C PHE A 220 9.70 -9.19 -14.46
N ASP A 221 10.89 -9.52 -13.97
CA ASP A 221 11.53 -10.82 -14.12
C ASP A 221 12.16 -11.22 -12.79
N SER A 222 11.94 -12.46 -12.36
CA SER A 222 12.40 -12.92 -11.06
C SER A 222 12.75 -14.40 -11.06
N LYS A 223 13.87 -14.73 -10.42
CA LYS A 223 14.20 -16.09 -10.01
C LYS A 223 14.37 -16.10 -8.50
N MET A 224 13.56 -16.88 -7.82
CA MET A 224 13.53 -16.88 -6.36
C MET A 224 13.41 -18.29 -5.81
N MET A 225 13.81 -18.43 -4.55
CA MET A 225 13.69 -19.65 -3.76
C MET A 225 12.94 -19.34 -2.46
N TYR A 226 12.07 -20.26 -2.05
CA TYR A 226 11.47 -20.23 -0.72
C TYR A 226 11.66 -21.57 0.00
N VAL A 227 11.63 -21.49 1.33
CA VAL A 227 11.62 -22.66 2.22
C VAL A 227 10.32 -22.61 3.01
N ASP A 228 9.55 -23.72 2.97
CA ASP A 228 8.33 -23.92 3.73
C ASP A 228 8.37 -25.31 4.35
N ALA A 229 8.84 -25.40 5.59
CA ALA A 229 9.15 -26.67 6.23
C ALA A 229 9.19 -26.55 7.75
N TYR A 230 9.17 -27.71 8.40
CA TYR A 230 9.51 -27.89 9.81
C TYR A 230 10.96 -28.39 9.93
N VAL A 231 11.64 -28.06 11.02
CA VAL A 231 13.00 -28.55 11.28
C VAL A 231 12.94 -29.73 12.23
N ASN A 232 13.54 -30.85 11.87
CA ASN A 232 13.80 -31.92 12.80
C ASN A 232 14.93 -31.51 13.75
N LYS A 233 14.61 -31.35 15.02
CA LYS A 233 15.55 -30.81 16.02
C LYS A 233 16.75 -31.68 16.29
N ALA A 234 16.66 -32.99 16.02
CA ALA A 234 17.73 -33.94 16.29
C ALA A 234 18.91 -33.83 15.31
N ASP A 235 18.63 -33.56 14.05
CA ASP A 235 19.62 -33.56 12.95
C ASP A 235 19.58 -32.30 12.08
N GLY A 236 18.55 -31.44 12.25
CA GLY A 236 18.34 -30.25 11.45
C GLY A 236 17.77 -30.52 10.06
N MET A 237 17.40 -31.75 9.74
CA MET A 237 16.75 -32.05 8.45
C MET A 237 15.40 -31.35 8.36
N LEU A 238 15.07 -30.87 7.16
CA LEU A 238 13.77 -30.29 6.90
C LEU A 238 12.72 -31.37 6.64
N VAL A 239 11.49 -31.13 7.08
CA VAL A 239 10.33 -31.98 6.85
C VAL A 239 9.22 -31.12 6.23
N GLY A 240 8.75 -31.53 5.06
CA GLY A 240 7.75 -30.79 4.31
C GLY A 240 6.37 -30.78 5.01
N PRO A 241 5.57 -29.73 4.82
CA PRO A 241 4.26 -29.62 5.45
C PRO A 241 3.25 -30.68 4.96
N TYR A 242 3.53 -31.32 3.84
CA TYR A 242 2.68 -32.35 3.20
C TYR A 242 3.30 -33.75 3.21
N SER A 243 4.37 -33.98 3.96
CA SER A 243 5.09 -35.27 4.02
C SER A 243 4.20 -36.46 4.39
N ASN A 244 3.12 -36.24 5.16
CA ASN A 244 2.13 -37.25 5.54
C ASN A 244 1.33 -37.83 4.34
N TYR A 245 1.35 -37.18 3.18
CA TYR A 245 0.66 -37.64 1.96
C TYR A 245 1.55 -38.52 1.07
N GLY A 246 2.80 -38.77 1.50
CA GLY A 246 3.75 -39.66 0.85
C GLY A 246 5.00 -38.94 0.28
N PRO A 247 6.04 -39.69 -0.12
CA PRO A 247 7.36 -39.15 -0.44
C PRO A 247 7.38 -38.10 -1.56
N ARG A 248 6.47 -38.17 -2.53
CA ARG A 248 6.37 -37.16 -3.61
C ARG A 248 5.80 -35.82 -3.15
N PHE A 249 5.25 -35.75 -1.95
CA PHE A 249 4.70 -34.55 -1.32
C PHE A 249 5.60 -34.01 -0.20
N ASP A 250 6.76 -34.64 0.02
CA ASP A 250 7.73 -34.24 1.04
C ASP A 250 8.69 -33.16 0.50
N TYR A 251 8.15 -32.19 -0.22
CA TYR A 251 8.95 -31.02 -0.61
C TYR A 251 8.97 -29.99 0.54
N VAL A 252 10.11 -29.37 0.72
CA VAL A 252 10.44 -28.43 1.80
C VAL A 252 10.56 -26.98 1.33
N GLY A 253 10.24 -26.74 0.09
CA GLY A 253 10.30 -25.45 -0.54
C GLY A 253 10.18 -25.55 -2.06
N GLY A 254 10.53 -24.48 -2.72
CA GLY A 254 10.54 -24.46 -4.18
C GLY A 254 11.33 -23.30 -4.74
N THR A 255 11.64 -23.43 -6.02
CA THR A 255 12.21 -22.36 -6.83
C THR A 255 11.22 -21.95 -7.90
N GLY A 256 11.17 -20.65 -8.18
CA GLY A 256 10.28 -20.09 -9.20
C GLY A 256 11.03 -19.14 -10.12
N TRP A 257 10.86 -19.32 -11.43
CA TRP A 257 11.24 -18.34 -12.44
C TRP A 257 9.98 -17.75 -13.04
N ASN A 258 9.73 -16.47 -12.73
CA ASN A 258 8.51 -15.76 -13.10
C ASN A 258 8.87 -14.49 -13.84
N SER A 259 8.22 -14.24 -14.97
CA SER A 259 8.31 -12.98 -15.68
C SER A 259 6.96 -12.56 -16.21
N GLY A 260 6.74 -11.26 -16.33
CA GLY A 260 5.45 -10.79 -16.77
C GLY A 260 5.35 -9.30 -16.93
N LYS A 261 4.15 -8.89 -17.34
CA LYS A 261 3.83 -7.51 -17.66
C LYS A 261 2.41 -7.19 -17.21
N ARG A 262 2.26 -6.01 -16.59
CA ARG A 262 0.96 -5.37 -16.38
C ARG A 262 0.88 -4.10 -17.18
N LYS A 263 -0.23 -3.92 -17.92
CA LYS A 263 -0.57 -2.69 -18.62
C LYS A 263 -1.86 -2.12 -18.06
N VAL A 264 -1.88 -0.82 -17.82
CA VAL A 264 -3.07 -0.10 -17.36
C VAL A 264 -3.28 1.12 -18.25
N ASP A 265 -4.45 1.19 -18.88
CA ASP A 265 -4.96 2.39 -19.55
C ASP A 265 -6.13 2.93 -18.73
N ALA A 266 -6.06 4.19 -18.30
CA ALA A 266 -7.12 4.80 -17.53
C ALA A 266 -7.45 6.20 -18.04
N LEU A 267 -8.74 6.50 -18.04
CA LEU A 267 -9.32 7.80 -18.40
C LEU A 267 -10.36 8.18 -17.35
N ASP A 268 -10.30 9.42 -16.86
CA ASP A 268 -11.29 9.97 -15.95
C ASP A 268 -11.66 11.39 -16.39
N LEU A 269 -12.95 11.63 -16.60
CA LEU A 269 -13.50 12.93 -16.97
C LEU A 269 -14.57 13.33 -15.97
N PHE A 270 -14.39 14.47 -15.32
CA PHE A 270 -15.39 15.00 -14.40
C PHE A 270 -15.50 16.52 -14.49
N ALA A 271 -16.64 17.01 -14.05
CA ALA A 271 -16.86 18.42 -13.81
C ALA A 271 -17.19 18.63 -12.34
N ASP A 272 -16.65 19.69 -11.79
CA ASP A 272 -16.92 20.14 -10.43
C ASP A 272 -17.18 21.63 -10.39
N GLY A 273 -18.02 22.05 -9.45
CA GLY A 273 -18.36 23.45 -9.31
C GLY A 273 -19.37 23.71 -8.21
N SER A 274 -19.74 24.97 -8.08
CA SER A 274 -20.80 25.39 -7.16
C SER A 274 -22.03 25.90 -7.88
N TYR A 275 -23.19 25.72 -7.24
CA TYR A 275 -24.48 26.21 -7.68
C TYR A 275 -25.23 26.83 -6.52
N GLU A 276 -26.12 27.76 -6.82
CA GLU A 276 -26.97 28.39 -5.83
C GLU A 276 -28.38 27.79 -5.87
N LEU A 277 -28.89 27.41 -4.70
CA LEU A 277 -30.26 26.91 -4.53
C LEU A 277 -30.78 27.35 -3.16
N PHE A 278 -32.02 27.85 -3.11
CA PHE A 278 -32.66 28.37 -1.90
C PHE A 278 -31.81 29.44 -1.15
N GLY A 279 -31.12 30.31 -1.91
CA GLY A 279 -30.26 31.36 -1.37
C GLY A 279 -28.98 30.87 -0.67
N ARG A 280 -28.57 29.64 -0.92
CA ARG A 280 -27.36 29.03 -0.37
C ARG A 280 -26.50 28.44 -1.48
N GLN A 281 -25.18 28.47 -1.27
CA GLN A 281 -24.22 27.88 -2.17
C GLN A 281 -24.02 26.39 -1.84
N HIS A 282 -24.05 25.57 -2.86
CA HIS A 282 -23.84 24.11 -2.81
C HIS A 282 -22.73 23.72 -3.77
N ASN A 283 -22.11 22.56 -3.54
CA ASN A 283 -21.11 22.02 -4.46
C ASN A 283 -21.66 20.76 -5.14
N LEU A 284 -21.28 20.56 -6.40
CA LEU A 284 -21.62 19.38 -7.18
C LEU A 284 -20.38 18.93 -7.95
N MET A 285 -20.14 17.65 -7.96
CA MET A 285 -19.18 16.97 -8.82
C MET A 285 -19.89 15.81 -9.52
N PHE A 286 -19.63 15.62 -10.80
CA PHE A 286 -20.11 14.45 -11.55
C PHE A 286 -19.13 14.09 -12.65
N GLY A 287 -19.04 12.81 -12.97
CA GLY A 287 -18.06 12.35 -13.94
C GLY A 287 -18.22 10.90 -14.33
N GLY A 288 -17.28 10.46 -15.15
CA GLY A 288 -17.18 9.07 -15.58
C GLY A 288 -15.74 8.65 -15.78
N SER A 289 -15.46 7.40 -15.48
CA SER A 289 -14.13 6.81 -15.64
C SER A 289 -14.18 5.51 -16.43
N TYR A 290 -13.07 5.23 -17.11
CA TYR A 290 -12.78 3.99 -17.78
C TYR A 290 -11.37 3.54 -17.45
N SER A 291 -11.21 2.25 -17.09
CA SER A 291 -9.90 1.64 -17.03
C SER A 291 -9.91 0.26 -17.67
N LYS A 292 -8.77 -0.08 -18.28
CA LYS A 292 -8.44 -1.41 -18.76
C LYS A 292 -7.11 -1.82 -18.18
N GLN A 293 -7.08 -2.96 -17.51
CA GLN A 293 -5.86 -3.53 -16.96
C GLN A 293 -5.65 -4.93 -17.54
N ASN A 294 -4.48 -5.20 -18.07
CA ASN A 294 -4.07 -6.53 -18.49
C ASN A 294 -2.89 -6.99 -17.64
N ASN A 295 -3.01 -8.16 -17.01
CA ASN A 295 -1.95 -8.83 -16.27
C ASN A 295 -1.61 -10.12 -16.99
N ARG A 296 -0.40 -10.19 -17.55
CA ARG A 296 0.09 -11.40 -18.21
C ARG A 296 1.41 -11.81 -17.60
N TYR A 297 1.50 -13.07 -17.17
CA TYR A 297 2.78 -13.60 -16.74
C TYR A 297 2.95 -15.08 -17.08
N ILE A 298 4.21 -15.48 -17.19
CA ILE A 298 4.69 -16.82 -17.45
C ILE A 298 5.54 -17.30 -16.29
N SER A 299 5.54 -18.59 -16.02
CA SER A 299 6.27 -19.16 -14.90
C SER A 299 6.87 -20.54 -15.20
N SER A 300 7.92 -20.88 -14.50
CA SER A 300 8.49 -22.21 -14.36
C SER A 300 8.77 -22.47 -12.88
N TRP A 301 8.45 -23.67 -12.40
CA TRP A 301 8.55 -24.04 -10.99
C TRP A 301 9.24 -25.36 -10.83
N ALA A 302 10.01 -25.50 -9.72
CA ALA A 302 10.55 -26.77 -9.27
C ALA A 302 10.42 -26.87 -7.75
N ASN A 303 10.08 -28.07 -7.26
CA ASN A 303 10.07 -28.38 -5.83
C ASN A 303 11.48 -28.66 -5.35
N ILE A 304 11.73 -28.38 -4.08
CA ILE A 304 12.97 -28.70 -3.37
C ILE A 304 12.67 -29.80 -2.35
N PHE A 305 13.48 -30.84 -2.34
CA PHE A 305 13.34 -31.95 -1.40
C PHE A 305 14.35 -31.85 -0.24
N PRO A 306 14.11 -32.51 0.91
CA PRO A 306 14.96 -32.41 2.10
C PRO A 306 16.44 -32.67 1.84
N ASP A 307 16.78 -33.71 1.06
CA ASP A 307 18.14 -34.12 0.79
C ASP A 307 18.93 -33.08 -0.03
N GLU A 308 18.24 -32.20 -0.77
CA GLU A 308 18.89 -31.16 -1.57
C GLU A 308 19.40 -29.99 -0.70
N ILE A 309 18.76 -29.75 0.46
CA ILE A 309 19.20 -28.75 1.45
C ILE A 309 20.09 -29.39 2.51
N GLY A 310 19.83 -30.64 2.89
CA GLY A 310 20.48 -31.29 4.01
C GLY A 310 20.07 -30.68 5.36
N SER A 311 21.01 -30.70 6.34
CA SER A 311 20.71 -30.07 7.63
C SER A 311 20.58 -28.56 7.53
N PHE A 312 19.40 -28.05 7.89
CA PHE A 312 19.13 -26.61 7.86
C PHE A 312 20.01 -25.83 8.84
N TYR A 313 20.56 -26.46 9.88
CA TYR A 313 21.50 -25.79 10.79
C TYR A 313 22.77 -25.34 10.07
N ASN A 314 23.21 -26.08 9.05
CA ASN A 314 24.38 -25.79 8.25
C ASN A 314 24.06 -25.06 6.93
N PHE A 315 22.78 -24.90 6.59
CA PHE A 315 22.37 -24.24 5.36
C PHE A 315 22.62 -22.74 5.45
N ASN A 316 23.41 -22.20 4.55
CA ASN A 316 23.82 -20.80 4.50
C ASN A 316 23.17 -20.01 3.36
N GLY A 317 22.14 -20.57 2.70
CA GLY A 317 21.50 -20.01 1.52
C GLY A 317 22.17 -20.37 0.19
N ASN A 318 23.31 -21.03 0.19
CA ASN A 318 23.98 -21.47 -1.03
C ASN A 318 23.27 -22.72 -1.59
N PHE A 319 22.33 -22.50 -2.47
CA PHE A 319 21.56 -23.54 -3.17
C PHE A 319 21.88 -23.49 -4.67
N PRO A 320 22.13 -24.62 -5.34
CA PRO A 320 22.45 -24.64 -6.76
C PRO A 320 21.26 -24.07 -7.59
N GLN A 321 21.59 -23.38 -8.67
CA GLN A 321 20.55 -22.87 -9.57
C GLN A 321 19.80 -24.05 -10.21
N THR A 322 18.48 -23.96 -10.17
CA THR A 322 17.59 -24.94 -10.80
C THR A 322 17.83 -25.02 -12.31
N ASP A 323 17.78 -26.23 -12.86
CA ASP A 323 17.67 -26.45 -14.30
C ASP A 323 16.22 -26.21 -14.72
N TRP A 324 15.96 -25.01 -15.24
CA TRP A 324 14.60 -24.52 -15.48
C TRP A 324 13.98 -25.17 -16.70
N SER A 325 12.77 -25.73 -16.53
CA SER A 325 11.90 -26.03 -17.65
C SER A 325 11.46 -24.73 -18.36
N PRO A 326 11.11 -24.78 -19.65
CA PRO A 326 10.55 -23.60 -20.31
C PRO A 326 9.36 -23.04 -19.54
N GLN A 327 9.30 -21.72 -19.40
CA GLN A 327 8.17 -21.05 -18.76
C GLN A 327 6.87 -21.31 -19.54
N SER A 328 5.78 -21.49 -18.82
CA SER A 328 4.42 -21.64 -19.36
C SER A 328 3.54 -20.47 -18.96
N LEU A 329 2.51 -20.20 -19.75
CA LEU A 329 1.53 -19.15 -19.43
C LEU A 329 0.78 -19.51 -18.15
N ALA A 330 0.92 -18.68 -17.11
CA ALA A 330 0.32 -18.89 -15.81
C ALA A 330 -0.88 -17.96 -15.56
N GLN A 331 -0.87 -16.76 -16.17
CA GLN A 331 -1.97 -15.79 -16.10
C GLN A 331 -2.02 -14.94 -17.36
N ASP A 332 -3.23 -14.64 -17.82
CA ASP A 332 -3.51 -13.62 -18.84
C ASP A 332 -4.93 -13.08 -18.58
N ASP A 333 -5.00 -12.10 -17.70
CA ASP A 333 -6.26 -11.55 -17.23
C ASP A 333 -6.43 -10.12 -17.75
N THR A 334 -7.60 -9.83 -18.30
CA THR A 334 -7.97 -8.46 -18.68
C THR A 334 -9.18 -8.02 -17.88
N THR A 335 -9.00 -6.96 -17.09
CA THR A 335 -10.07 -6.32 -16.31
C THR A 335 -10.47 -5.01 -16.96
N HIS A 336 -11.76 -4.80 -17.14
CA HIS A 336 -12.36 -3.55 -17.58
C HIS A 336 -13.23 -2.99 -16.45
N MET A 337 -13.08 -1.71 -16.16
CA MET A 337 -13.95 -1.00 -15.23
C MET A 337 -14.48 0.27 -15.90
N LYS A 338 -15.80 0.44 -15.92
CA LYS A 338 -16.50 1.63 -16.41
C LYS A 338 -17.36 2.16 -15.27
N SER A 339 -17.29 3.45 -15.01
CA SER A 339 -18.07 4.03 -13.93
C SER A 339 -18.67 5.37 -14.30
N LEU A 340 -19.84 5.65 -13.73
CA LEU A 340 -20.44 6.98 -13.66
C LEU A 340 -20.62 7.32 -12.19
N TYR A 341 -20.32 8.56 -11.79
CA TYR A 341 -20.40 8.97 -10.40
C TYR A 341 -20.87 10.42 -10.28
N ALA A 342 -21.49 10.72 -9.16
CA ALA A 342 -21.84 12.08 -8.77
C ALA A 342 -21.79 12.20 -7.25
N ALA A 343 -21.43 13.39 -6.77
CA ALA A 343 -21.49 13.76 -5.36
C ALA A 343 -21.87 15.23 -5.21
N THR A 344 -22.69 15.53 -4.22
CA THR A 344 -23.08 16.90 -3.89
C THR A 344 -22.88 17.17 -2.41
N ARG A 345 -22.42 18.38 -2.07
CA ARG A 345 -22.44 18.92 -0.72
C ARG A 345 -23.50 20.02 -0.67
N VAL A 346 -24.57 19.73 0.05
CA VAL A 346 -25.73 20.63 0.24
C VAL A 346 -25.59 21.35 1.57
N THR A 347 -25.58 22.68 1.57
CA THR A 347 -25.63 23.51 2.77
C THR A 347 -27.09 23.63 3.20
N LEU A 348 -27.50 22.86 4.20
CA LEU A 348 -28.87 22.88 4.73
C LEU A 348 -29.12 24.09 5.64
N ALA A 349 -28.12 24.40 6.44
CA ALA A 349 -28.05 25.60 7.29
C ALA A 349 -26.57 26.01 7.38
N ASP A 350 -26.26 27.20 7.91
CA ASP A 350 -24.86 27.66 7.99
C ASP A 350 -23.95 26.66 8.71
N PRO A 351 -24.37 26.04 9.86
CA PRO A 351 -23.54 25.04 10.51
C PRO A 351 -23.82 23.61 10.01
N LEU A 352 -24.74 23.36 9.04
CA LEU A 352 -25.18 22.00 8.71
C LEU A 352 -25.06 21.71 7.22
N HIS A 353 -24.22 20.71 6.91
CA HIS A 353 -23.93 20.27 5.56
C HIS A 353 -24.26 18.79 5.36
N LEU A 354 -25.02 18.49 4.32
CA LEU A 354 -25.32 17.13 3.88
C LEU A 354 -24.47 16.79 2.64
N ILE A 355 -23.78 15.68 2.67
CA ILE A 355 -23.01 15.18 1.53
C ILE A 355 -23.69 13.90 1.05
N LEU A 356 -24.03 13.84 -0.23
CA LEU A 356 -24.62 12.67 -0.87
C LEU A 356 -23.81 12.34 -2.13
N GLY A 357 -23.62 11.06 -2.38
CA GLY A 357 -22.93 10.61 -3.58
C GLY A 357 -23.32 9.19 -3.95
N ALA A 358 -23.10 8.86 -5.19
CA ALA A 358 -23.23 7.50 -5.69
C ALA A 358 -22.29 7.27 -6.87
N ARG A 359 -21.78 6.03 -6.98
CA ARG A 359 -21.02 5.56 -8.13
C ARG A 359 -21.63 4.27 -8.65
N TYR A 360 -21.99 4.26 -9.93
CA TYR A 360 -22.37 3.06 -10.65
C TYR A 360 -21.11 2.53 -11.35
N THR A 361 -20.78 1.26 -11.13
CA THR A 361 -19.62 0.60 -11.72
C THR A 361 -20.05 -0.67 -12.46
N ASN A 362 -19.65 -0.78 -13.72
CA ASN A 362 -19.63 -2.00 -14.49
C ASN A 362 -18.18 -2.53 -14.44
N TRP A 363 -17.99 -3.71 -13.88
CA TRP A 363 -16.71 -4.39 -13.75
C TRP A 363 -16.78 -5.72 -14.51
N ARG A 364 -15.78 -5.95 -15.38
CA ARG A 364 -15.64 -7.18 -16.15
C ARG A 364 -14.22 -7.68 -16.10
N VAL A 365 -14.04 -8.98 -15.92
CA VAL A 365 -12.76 -9.68 -16.06
C VAL A 365 -12.89 -10.82 -17.04
N ASP A 366 -11.89 -10.94 -17.91
CA ASP A 366 -11.67 -12.07 -18.79
C ASP A 366 -10.33 -12.71 -18.42
N THR A 367 -10.35 -13.98 -18.00
CA THR A 367 -9.17 -14.75 -17.57
C THR A 367 -8.97 -15.97 -18.50
N LEU A 368 -7.92 -16.75 -18.26
CA LEU A 368 -7.67 -18.00 -19.00
C LEU A 368 -8.79 -19.05 -18.80
N THR A 369 -9.53 -19.00 -17.70
CA THR A 369 -10.45 -20.06 -17.28
C THR A 369 -11.90 -19.61 -17.17
N TYR A 370 -12.15 -18.30 -16.99
CA TYR A 370 -13.50 -17.77 -16.87
C TYR A 370 -13.60 -16.31 -17.35
N SER A 371 -14.82 -15.89 -17.61
CA SER A 371 -15.20 -14.50 -17.83
C SER A 371 -16.34 -14.14 -16.90
N MET A 372 -16.28 -12.98 -16.27
CA MET A 372 -17.29 -12.53 -15.31
C MET A 372 -17.54 -11.04 -15.45
N GLU A 373 -18.82 -10.67 -15.37
CA GLU A 373 -19.25 -9.27 -15.35
C GLU A 373 -20.16 -9.01 -14.16
N LYS A 374 -19.93 -7.91 -13.46
CA LYS A 374 -20.71 -7.47 -12.30
C LYS A 374 -20.99 -5.98 -12.39
N ASN A 375 -22.22 -5.61 -12.05
CA ASN A 375 -22.65 -4.22 -11.92
C ASN A 375 -22.98 -3.94 -10.44
N HIS A 376 -22.55 -2.79 -9.95
CA HIS A 376 -22.86 -2.39 -8.59
C HIS A 376 -23.00 -0.89 -8.48
N THR A 377 -23.89 -0.44 -7.59
CA THR A 377 -24.02 0.97 -7.20
C THR A 377 -23.52 1.14 -5.78
N THR A 378 -22.54 1.99 -5.61
CA THR A 378 -21.89 2.27 -4.32
C THR A 378 -22.40 3.63 -3.80
N PRO A 379 -23.25 3.66 -2.77
CA PRO A 379 -23.75 4.90 -2.17
C PRO A 379 -22.75 5.49 -1.18
N TYR A 380 -22.87 6.79 -0.97
CA TYR A 380 -22.19 7.58 0.05
C TYR A 380 -23.17 8.58 0.66
N ALA A 381 -23.17 8.71 1.98
CA ALA A 381 -23.90 9.76 2.70
C ALA A 381 -23.07 10.28 3.88
N GLY A 382 -23.08 11.58 4.09
CA GLY A 382 -22.40 12.23 5.21
C GLY A 382 -23.17 13.45 5.69
N LEU A 383 -23.19 13.64 7.00
CA LEU A 383 -23.73 14.83 7.65
C LEU A 383 -22.60 15.47 8.45
N VAL A 384 -22.37 16.76 8.24
CA VAL A 384 -21.36 17.54 8.98
C VAL A 384 -22.08 18.67 9.68
N PHE A 385 -21.81 18.83 10.97
CA PHE A 385 -22.33 19.91 11.79
C PHE A 385 -21.18 20.69 12.43
N ASP A 386 -21.06 21.97 12.07
CA ASP A 386 -20.10 22.89 12.63
C ASP A 386 -20.63 23.42 13.96
N ILE A 387 -20.08 22.93 15.07
CA ILE A 387 -20.49 23.29 16.44
C ILE A 387 -20.12 24.76 16.71
N ASN A 388 -18.94 25.16 16.24
CA ASN A 388 -18.42 26.52 16.23
C ASN A 388 -17.23 26.62 15.26
N ASP A 389 -16.53 27.76 15.23
CA ASP A 389 -15.42 28.01 14.31
C ASP A 389 -14.24 27.02 14.45
N ASN A 390 -14.12 26.35 15.59
CA ASN A 390 -13.02 25.44 15.87
C ASN A 390 -13.44 23.97 15.91
N TRP A 391 -14.71 23.65 16.10
CA TRP A 391 -15.18 22.29 16.28
C TRP A 391 -16.27 21.91 15.29
N SER A 392 -16.11 20.76 14.67
CA SER A 392 -17.14 20.13 13.86
C SER A 392 -17.33 18.66 14.22
N THR A 393 -18.54 18.16 14.08
CA THR A 393 -18.86 16.73 14.19
C THR A 393 -19.44 16.23 12.88
N TYR A 394 -19.22 14.94 12.60
CA TYR A 394 -19.78 14.32 11.40
C TYR A 394 -20.26 12.90 11.67
N ALA A 395 -21.23 12.48 10.87
CA ALA A 395 -21.61 11.09 10.72
C ALA A 395 -21.56 10.73 9.25
N SER A 396 -21.01 9.54 8.92
CA SER A 396 -20.93 9.10 7.53
C SER A 396 -21.25 7.62 7.36
N TYR A 397 -21.82 7.33 6.19
CA TYR A 397 -22.00 6.02 5.63
C TYR A 397 -21.27 5.95 4.30
N THR A 398 -20.40 4.95 4.14
CA THR A 398 -19.67 4.70 2.90
C THR A 398 -19.73 3.22 2.56
N SER A 399 -19.75 2.89 1.27
CA SER A 399 -19.81 1.52 0.79
C SER A 399 -18.73 1.26 -0.24
N ILE A 400 -18.40 -0.02 -0.44
CA ILE A 400 -17.50 -0.52 -1.47
C ILE A 400 -17.93 -1.94 -1.83
N PHE A 401 -17.57 -2.42 -3.02
CA PHE A 401 -17.79 -3.82 -3.37
C PHE A 401 -16.53 -4.46 -3.94
N GLN A 402 -16.42 -5.78 -3.76
CA GLN A 402 -15.34 -6.58 -4.30
C GLN A 402 -15.94 -7.75 -5.10
N PRO A 403 -15.69 -7.84 -6.41
CA PRO A 403 -16.10 -8.99 -7.19
C PRO A 403 -15.45 -10.28 -6.68
N GLN A 404 -16.18 -11.39 -6.70
CA GLN A 404 -15.70 -12.73 -6.36
C GLN A 404 -16.11 -13.75 -7.43
N ASN A 405 -15.26 -14.76 -7.63
CA ASN A 405 -15.46 -15.81 -8.62
C ASN A 405 -15.94 -17.14 -8.04
N ASP A 406 -16.26 -17.16 -6.75
CA ASP A 406 -16.84 -18.33 -6.08
C ASP A 406 -18.26 -18.60 -6.59
N ARG A 407 -18.62 -19.91 -6.69
CA ARG A 407 -19.90 -20.36 -7.24
C ARG A 407 -20.73 -21.10 -6.20
N ASP A 408 -22.04 -20.94 -6.31
CA ASP A 408 -22.98 -21.69 -5.48
C ASP A 408 -23.16 -23.13 -6.00
N SER A 409 -23.99 -23.93 -5.29
CA SER A 409 -24.28 -25.31 -5.68
C SER A 409 -24.97 -25.47 -7.02
N SER A 410 -25.50 -24.41 -7.62
CA SER A 410 -26.05 -24.38 -8.98
C SER A 410 -25.02 -24.02 -10.04
N GLY A 411 -23.78 -23.69 -9.66
CA GLY A 411 -22.71 -23.22 -10.53
C GLY A 411 -22.78 -21.73 -10.89
N LYS A 412 -23.68 -20.97 -10.26
CA LYS A 412 -23.80 -19.52 -10.46
C LYS A 412 -22.81 -18.77 -9.57
N TYR A 413 -22.14 -17.74 -10.13
CA TYR A 413 -21.26 -16.85 -9.33
C TYR A 413 -22.04 -16.15 -8.24
N LEU A 414 -21.47 -16.12 -7.03
CA LEU A 414 -22.02 -15.38 -5.90
C LEU A 414 -22.13 -13.88 -6.21
N ALA A 415 -22.97 -13.18 -5.44
CA ALA A 415 -22.99 -11.73 -5.44
C ALA A 415 -21.62 -11.18 -5.03
N PRO A 416 -21.22 -9.98 -5.47
CA PRO A 416 -20.02 -9.33 -4.95
C PRO A 416 -20.04 -9.25 -3.43
N ILE A 417 -18.86 -9.37 -2.81
CA ILE A 417 -18.69 -8.99 -1.41
C ILE A 417 -18.96 -7.50 -1.31
N THR A 418 -19.73 -7.06 -0.33
CA THR A 418 -19.94 -5.65 -0.04
C THR A 418 -19.33 -5.29 1.31
N GLY A 419 -18.72 -4.12 1.38
CA GLY A 419 -18.20 -3.55 2.62
C GLY A 419 -18.91 -2.23 2.93
N ASN A 420 -19.49 -2.13 4.11
CA ASN A 420 -20.19 -0.96 4.60
C ASN A 420 -19.44 -0.37 5.80
N ASN A 421 -19.18 0.94 5.79
CA ASN A 421 -18.52 1.64 6.88
C ASN A 421 -19.43 2.72 7.43
N TYR A 422 -19.65 2.68 8.74
CA TYR A 422 -20.35 3.68 9.52
C TYR A 422 -19.34 4.38 10.42
N GLU A 423 -19.31 5.69 10.41
CA GLU A 423 -18.36 6.46 11.18
C GLU A 423 -19.02 7.69 11.81
N LEU A 424 -18.70 7.95 13.08
CA LEU A 424 -19.03 9.17 13.79
C LEU A 424 -17.73 9.79 14.29
N GLY A 425 -17.51 11.07 13.99
CA GLY A 425 -16.29 11.75 14.37
C GLY A 425 -16.48 13.16 14.86
N LEU A 426 -15.48 13.60 15.61
CA LEU A 426 -15.31 14.97 16.10
C LEU A 426 -13.97 15.48 15.57
N LYS A 427 -13.99 16.64 14.94
CA LYS A 427 -12.79 17.33 14.44
C LYS A 427 -12.64 18.66 15.15
N SER A 428 -11.39 19.05 15.37
CA SER A 428 -11.11 20.41 15.81
C SER A 428 -9.96 21.02 15.02
N ASP A 429 -10.01 22.33 14.88
CA ASP A 429 -9.07 23.15 14.15
C ASP A 429 -8.66 24.33 15.03
N TRP A 430 -7.37 24.46 15.27
CA TRP A 430 -6.80 25.43 16.18
C TRP A 430 -5.72 26.26 15.50
N MET A 431 -5.49 27.48 16.00
CA MET A 431 -4.41 28.35 15.54
C MET A 431 -4.42 28.61 14.03
N ASN A 432 -5.60 28.86 13.44
CA ASN A 432 -5.81 29.04 12.00
C ASN A 432 -5.31 27.82 11.20
N SER A 433 -5.80 26.63 11.53
CA SER A 433 -5.51 25.34 10.88
C SER A 433 -4.05 24.86 11.03
N ARG A 434 -3.29 25.45 11.97
CA ARG A 434 -1.91 24.99 12.26
C ARG A 434 -1.87 23.75 13.13
N LEU A 435 -2.94 23.46 13.88
CA LEU A 435 -3.09 22.26 14.70
C LEU A 435 -4.50 21.70 14.51
N THR A 436 -4.58 20.45 14.06
CA THR A 436 -5.85 19.73 13.85
C THR A 436 -5.92 18.49 14.73
N THR A 437 -7.12 18.18 15.22
CA THR A 437 -7.39 16.91 15.90
C THR A 437 -8.60 16.21 15.30
N THR A 438 -8.60 14.89 15.32
CA THR A 438 -9.72 14.06 14.92
C THR A 438 -9.90 12.93 15.90
N LEU A 439 -11.12 12.74 16.40
CA LEU A 439 -11.54 11.54 17.13
C LEU A 439 -12.66 10.88 16.35
N ALA A 440 -12.51 9.62 16.00
CA ALA A 440 -13.52 8.86 15.25
C ALA A 440 -13.82 7.52 15.91
N ILE A 441 -15.09 7.14 15.92
CA ILE A 441 -15.53 5.76 16.16
C ILE A 441 -16.09 5.20 14.86
N PHE A 442 -15.75 3.94 14.56
CA PHE A 442 -16.15 3.31 13.30
C PHE A 442 -16.67 1.90 13.51
N ARG A 443 -17.49 1.46 12.56
CA ARG A 443 -17.94 0.08 12.38
C ARG A 443 -17.94 -0.24 10.88
N ILE A 444 -17.21 -1.29 10.51
CA ILE A 444 -17.13 -1.83 9.16
C ILE A 444 -17.73 -3.22 9.17
N GLU A 445 -18.59 -3.52 8.20
CA GLU A 445 -19.23 -4.80 8.01
C GLU A 445 -18.98 -5.30 6.58
N GLN A 446 -18.62 -6.57 6.44
CA GLN A 446 -18.61 -7.25 5.14
C GLN A 446 -19.80 -8.19 5.04
N ASP A 447 -20.44 -8.20 3.87
CA ASP A 447 -21.53 -9.09 3.54
C ASP A 447 -21.19 -9.91 2.27
N ASN A 448 -21.87 -11.04 2.07
CA ASN A 448 -21.71 -11.93 0.92
C ASN A 448 -20.32 -12.57 0.79
N VAL A 449 -19.59 -12.77 1.87
CA VAL A 449 -18.30 -13.47 1.84
C VAL A 449 -18.54 -14.96 1.52
N ALA A 450 -17.74 -15.51 0.62
CA ALA A 450 -17.85 -16.92 0.23
C ALA A 450 -17.41 -17.85 1.37
N GLN A 451 -18.30 -18.74 1.80
CA GLN A 451 -18.01 -19.82 2.72
C GLN A 451 -18.20 -21.16 2.02
N SER A 452 -17.18 -22.03 2.05
CA SER A 452 -17.26 -23.38 1.47
C SER A 452 -18.40 -24.19 2.12
N THR A 453 -19.17 -24.87 1.29
CA THR A 453 -20.21 -25.82 1.77
C THR A 453 -19.64 -27.21 2.09
N GLY A 454 -18.37 -27.45 1.73
CA GLY A 454 -17.74 -28.78 1.82
C GLY A 454 -18.24 -29.78 0.77
N THR A 455 -19.09 -29.36 -0.16
CA THR A 455 -19.65 -30.22 -1.21
C THR A 455 -19.26 -29.72 -2.59
N PRO A 456 -19.03 -30.60 -3.58
CA PRO A 456 -18.75 -30.19 -4.95
C PRO A 456 -20.02 -29.67 -5.65
N ILE A 457 -19.82 -28.82 -6.65
CA ILE A 457 -20.89 -28.38 -7.56
C ILE A 457 -21.30 -29.58 -8.43
N PRO A 458 -22.59 -29.94 -8.50
CA PRO A 458 -23.07 -31.04 -9.31
C PRO A 458 -22.68 -30.89 -10.80
N GLY A 459 -22.03 -31.91 -11.37
CA GLY A 459 -21.61 -31.90 -12.79
C GLY A 459 -20.31 -31.13 -13.07
N SER A 460 -19.65 -30.60 -12.10
CA SER A 460 -18.30 -30.04 -12.20
C SER A 460 -17.21 -31.11 -12.01
N ASN A 461 -15.96 -30.81 -12.36
CA ASN A 461 -14.80 -31.67 -12.13
C ASN A 461 -14.31 -31.58 -10.65
N GLY A 462 -15.23 -31.53 -9.69
CA GLY A 462 -14.90 -31.45 -8.27
C GLY A 462 -14.75 -30.00 -7.74
N GLU A 463 -15.21 -29.00 -8.47
CA GLU A 463 -15.24 -27.62 -7.98
C GLU A 463 -16.09 -27.53 -6.69
N THR A 464 -15.55 -26.90 -5.65
CA THR A 464 -16.26 -26.70 -4.39
C THR A 464 -17.40 -25.70 -4.55
N ALA A 465 -18.57 -26.02 -3.99
CA ALA A 465 -19.69 -25.10 -3.88
C ALA A 465 -19.51 -24.17 -2.67
N TYR A 466 -19.91 -22.91 -2.83
CA TYR A 466 -19.88 -21.89 -1.78
C TYR A 466 -21.29 -21.34 -1.51
N LYS A 467 -21.46 -20.76 -0.35
CA LYS A 467 -22.64 -19.96 0.02
C LYS A 467 -22.18 -18.58 0.50
N ALA A 468 -22.98 -17.56 0.23
CA ALA A 468 -22.74 -16.23 0.78
C ALA A 468 -23.13 -16.20 2.27
N VAL A 469 -22.24 -15.64 3.10
CA VAL A 469 -22.47 -15.42 4.53
C VAL A 469 -22.03 -14.00 4.91
N ASP A 470 -22.44 -13.52 6.08
CA ASP A 470 -21.89 -12.32 6.67
C ASP A 470 -20.41 -12.58 6.97
N GLY A 471 -19.59 -11.60 6.67
CA GLY A 471 -18.14 -11.69 6.82
C GLY A 471 -17.64 -11.02 8.10
N THR A 472 -16.50 -10.34 7.96
CA THR A 472 -15.82 -9.69 9.08
C THR A 472 -16.54 -8.42 9.52
N VAL A 473 -16.74 -8.29 10.84
CA VAL A 473 -17.11 -7.03 11.49
C VAL A 473 -15.89 -6.44 12.17
N SER A 474 -15.48 -5.23 11.77
CA SER A 474 -14.42 -4.47 12.43
C SER A 474 -15.01 -3.20 13.06
N LYS A 475 -14.71 -2.96 14.33
CA LYS A 475 -15.18 -1.76 15.06
C LYS A 475 -14.11 -1.23 15.99
N GLY A 476 -14.01 0.09 16.11
CA GLY A 476 -12.94 0.69 16.89
C GLY A 476 -13.02 2.20 17.05
N VAL A 477 -11.94 2.72 17.62
CA VAL A 477 -11.72 4.15 17.86
C VAL A 477 -10.36 4.56 17.33
N GLU A 478 -10.30 5.74 16.75
CA GLU A 478 -9.07 6.37 16.25
C GLU A 478 -8.99 7.80 16.78
N PHE A 479 -7.78 8.19 17.19
CA PHE A 479 -7.47 9.56 17.55
C PHE A 479 -6.24 10.02 16.78
N GLU A 480 -6.31 11.23 16.22
CA GLU A 480 -5.22 11.87 15.50
C GLU A 480 -5.05 13.30 15.95
N LEU A 481 -3.79 13.74 16.03
CA LEU A 481 -3.40 15.11 16.24
C LEU A 481 -2.25 15.42 15.28
N ASN A 482 -2.35 16.51 14.53
CA ASN A 482 -1.34 16.89 13.57
C ASN A 482 -1.17 18.41 13.51
N GLY A 483 0.06 18.86 13.61
CA GLY A 483 0.42 20.26 13.38
C GLY A 483 1.38 20.86 14.40
N ALA A 484 1.37 22.19 14.48
CA ALA A 484 2.24 22.98 15.30
C ALA A 484 1.65 23.19 16.70
N ILE A 485 2.35 22.68 17.73
CA ILE A 485 2.03 22.99 19.14
C ILE A 485 2.52 24.41 19.48
N THR A 486 3.68 24.79 18.94
CA THR A 486 4.23 26.15 18.96
C THR A 486 4.87 26.45 17.59
N ASP A 487 5.38 27.67 17.38
CA ASP A 487 6.10 28.02 16.14
C ASP A 487 7.35 27.16 15.90
N ASN A 488 7.91 26.59 16.95
CA ASN A 488 9.11 25.78 16.88
C ASN A 488 8.86 24.27 17.09
N TRP A 489 7.67 23.87 17.53
CA TRP A 489 7.37 22.49 17.90
C TRP A 489 6.23 21.93 17.04
N GLN A 490 6.55 20.92 16.22
CA GLN A 490 5.61 20.16 15.42
C GLN A 490 5.36 18.78 16.05
N LEU A 491 4.13 18.32 16.01
CA LEU A 491 3.72 17.01 16.51
C LEU A 491 2.72 16.37 15.55
N THR A 492 2.98 15.13 15.19
CA THR A 492 2.01 14.21 14.58
C THR A 492 1.83 13.04 15.54
N PHE A 493 0.60 12.77 15.93
CA PHE A 493 0.26 11.67 16.83
C PHE A 493 -0.97 10.94 16.29
N GLY A 494 -0.93 9.61 16.30
CA GLY A 494 -2.04 8.75 15.93
C GLY A 494 -2.15 7.56 16.89
N ALA A 495 -3.35 7.26 17.35
CA ALA A 495 -3.65 6.08 18.16
C ALA A 495 -4.90 5.41 17.62
N THR A 496 -4.84 4.09 17.44
CA THR A 496 -5.95 3.28 16.95
C THR A 496 -6.14 2.08 17.87
N ARG A 497 -7.40 1.76 18.16
CA ARG A 497 -7.78 0.49 18.78
C ARG A 497 -9.04 -0.06 18.13
N TYR A 498 -8.99 -1.33 17.70
CA TYR A 498 -10.14 -1.99 17.09
C TYR A 498 -10.20 -3.47 17.44
N ILE A 499 -11.36 -4.08 17.20
CA ILE A 499 -11.54 -5.53 17.14
C ILE A 499 -12.05 -5.89 15.74
N ALA A 500 -11.67 -7.07 15.25
CA ALA A 500 -12.17 -7.64 14.00
C ALA A 500 -12.51 -9.11 14.23
N GLU A 501 -13.78 -9.46 13.99
CA GLU A 501 -14.36 -10.77 14.28
C GLU A 501 -15.17 -11.27 13.08
N ASP A 502 -15.20 -12.56 12.86
CA ASP A 502 -16.10 -13.19 11.90
C ASP A 502 -17.54 -13.32 12.43
N ASN A 503 -18.43 -13.94 11.67
CA ASN A 503 -19.83 -14.16 12.06
C ASN A 503 -20.00 -15.17 13.21
N GLU A 504 -18.97 -15.91 13.59
CA GLU A 504 -18.95 -16.84 14.71
C GLU A 504 -18.28 -16.21 15.96
N GLY A 505 -17.75 -14.98 15.85
CA GLY A 505 -17.06 -14.28 16.93
C GLY A 505 -15.57 -14.62 17.05
N ASN A 506 -15.00 -15.33 16.08
CA ASN A 506 -13.57 -15.62 16.05
C ASN A 506 -12.78 -14.41 15.58
N ALA A 507 -11.58 -14.22 16.14
CA ALA A 507 -10.69 -13.13 15.72
C ALA A 507 -10.21 -13.33 14.27
N VAL A 508 -10.45 -12.35 13.41
CA VAL A 508 -9.97 -12.32 12.02
C VAL A 508 -8.62 -11.60 11.97
N ASN A 509 -7.63 -12.18 11.27
CA ASN A 509 -6.28 -11.66 11.14
C ASN A 509 -5.63 -11.29 12.51
N PRO A 510 -5.54 -12.24 13.48
CA PRO A 510 -4.96 -11.95 14.80
C PRO A 510 -3.45 -11.64 14.75
N ASN A 511 -2.80 -11.87 13.62
CA ASN A 511 -1.43 -11.45 13.28
C ASN A 511 -1.30 -9.94 13.01
N LEU A 512 -2.41 -9.19 12.94
CA LEU A 512 -2.41 -7.74 12.84
C LEU A 512 -2.61 -7.08 14.21
N PRO A 513 -1.89 -6.01 14.54
CA PRO A 513 -2.02 -5.33 15.83
C PRO A 513 -3.40 -4.67 15.98
N ARG A 514 -4.05 -4.94 17.11
CA ARG A 514 -5.36 -4.36 17.48
C ARG A 514 -5.26 -2.98 18.10
N SER A 515 -4.09 -2.63 18.58
CA SER A 515 -3.79 -1.31 19.11
C SER A 515 -2.44 -0.84 18.61
N THR A 516 -2.41 0.36 18.08
CA THR A 516 -1.19 1.00 17.59
C THR A 516 -1.12 2.43 18.09
N VAL A 517 0.08 2.89 18.39
CA VAL A 517 0.38 4.29 18.67
C VAL A 517 1.56 4.70 17.79
N LYS A 518 1.39 5.77 17.04
CA LYS A 518 2.43 6.36 16.22
C LYS A 518 2.58 7.83 16.59
N MET A 519 3.80 8.24 16.82
CA MET A 519 4.13 9.62 17.15
C MET A 519 5.37 10.03 16.38
N PHE A 520 5.35 11.24 15.86
CA PHE A 520 6.51 11.90 15.30
C PHE A 520 6.53 13.34 15.78
N THR A 521 7.68 13.83 16.20
CA THR A 521 7.83 15.19 16.69
C THR A 521 9.14 15.80 16.25
N SER A 522 9.13 17.11 16.00
CA SER A 522 10.33 17.90 15.72
C SER A 522 10.30 19.22 16.47
N TYR A 523 11.47 19.62 16.95
CA TYR A 523 11.64 20.85 17.70
C TYR A 523 12.85 21.63 17.18
N ARG A 524 12.60 22.85 16.70
CA ARG A 524 13.65 23.80 16.33
C ARG A 524 14.10 24.56 17.58
N LEU A 525 15.37 24.50 17.90
CA LEU A 525 15.90 25.10 19.13
C LEU A 525 15.89 26.63 19.03
N PRO A 526 15.19 27.36 19.93
CA PRO A 526 15.20 28.83 19.90
C PRO A 526 16.57 29.46 20.13
N VAL A 527 17.44 28.77 20.88
CA VAL A 527 18.81 29.24 21.19
C VAL A 527 19.79 28.97 20.04
N MET A 528 19.43 28.11 19.11
CA MET A 528 20.18 27.74 17.88
C MET A 528 19.17 27.40 16.80
N PRO A 529 18.57 28.39 16.12
CA PRO A 529 17.48 28.18 15.16
C PRO A 529 17.87 27.33 13.93
N GLU A 530 19.16 27.18 13.68
CA GLU A 530 19.71 26.32 12.64
C GLU A 530 19.58 24.83 12.98
N LEU A 531 19.37 24.49 14.27
CA LEU A 531 19.29 23.12 14.75
C LEU A 531 17.84 22.70 15.02
N THR A 532 17.41 21.67 14.32
CA THR A 532 16.15 20.96 14.59
C THR A 532 16.48 19.55 15.06
N VAL A 533 15.86 19.13 16.14
CA VAL A 533 15.93 17.76 16.66
C VAL A 533 14.55 17.15 16.69
N GLY A 534 14.46 15.83 16.56
CA GLY A 534 13.18 15.17 16.62
C GLY A 534 13.29 13.67 16.60
N GLY A 535 12.16 13.02 16.56
CA GLY A 535 12.09 11.57 16.52
C GLY A 535 10.68 11.04 16.41
N GLY A 536 10.60 9.73 16.30
CA GLY A 536 9.36 8.98 16.18
C GLY A 536 9.29 7.83 17.17
N VAL A 537 8.07 7.45 17.49
CA VAL A 537 7.76 6.21 18.23
C VAL A 537 6.65 5.48 17.50
N ASN A 538 6.91 4.22 17.18
CA ASN A 538 5.91 3.31 16.62
C ASN A 538 5.72 2.17 17.63
N TRP A 539 4.59 2.14 18.31
CA TRP A 539 4.21 1.08 19.24
C TRP A 539 3.05 0.26 18.73
N GLN A 540 3.11 -1.04 18.96
CA GLN A 540 2.01 -1.96 18.72
C GLN A 540 1.82 -2.95 19.88
N ASN A 541 0.58 -3.41 20.05
CA ASN A 541 0.30 -4.50 20.99
C ASN A 541 0.72 -5.86 20.42
N ARG A 542 0.64 -6.87 21.30
CA ARG A 542 0.86 -8.29 20.97
C ARG A 542 0.00 -8.74 19.79
N VAL A 543 0.60 -9.57 18.90
CA VAL A 543 -0.04 -10.26 17.78
C VAL A 543 0.28 -11.75 17.82
N TYR A 544 -0.57 -12.58 17.21
CA TYR A 544 -0.36 -14.03 17.17
C TYR A 544 -1.03 -14.66 15.94
N THR A 545 -0.60 -15.88 15.61
CA THR A 545 -1.25 -16.76 14.63
C THR A 545 -1.24 -18.19 15.13
N ASP A 546 -2.36 -18.86 15.03
CA ASP A 546 -2.48 -20.29 15.27
C ASP A 546 -2.40 -21.03 13.92
N THR A 547 -1.40 -21.88 13.78
CA THR A 547 -1.19 -22.67 12.56
C THR A 547 -1.49 -24.13 12.86
N VAL A 548 -2.44 -24.72 12.14
CA VAL A 548 -2.69 -26.16 12.17
C VAL A 548 -1.64 -26.87 11.33
N THR A 549 -0.91 -27.77 11.95
CA THR A 549 0.19 -28.50 11.32
C THR A 549 -0.03 -30.01 11.44
N PRO A 550 0.67 -30.85 10.69
CA PRO A 550 0.64 -32.31 10.89
C PRO A 550 1.05 -32.76 12.29
N TYR A 551 1.73 -31.91 13.06
CA TYR A 551 2.26 -32.18 14.40
C TYR A 551 1.40 -31.57 15.52
N GLY A 552 0.31 -30.87 15.19
CA GLY A 552 -0.58 -30.19 16.12
C GLY A 552 -0.82 -28.74 15.76
N THR A 553 -1.54 -28.02 16.62
CA THR A 553 -1.74 -26.57 16.45
C THR A 553 -0.65 -25.82 17.20
N PHE A 554 0.12 -25.02 16.46
CA PHE A 554 1.23 -24.23 17.00
C PHE A 554 0.88 -22.74 16.96
N ARG A 555 1.18 -22.04 18.05
CA ARG A 555 0.95 -20.59 18.15
C ARG A 555 2.26 -19.83 17.97
N ALA A 556 2.36 -19.04 16.89
CA ALA A 556 3.35 -18.00 16.76
C ALA A 556 2.87 -16.74 17.46
N GLU A 557 3.76 -16.04 18.16
CA GLU A 557 3.43 -14.83 18.89
C GLU A 557 4.57 -13.83 18.82
N GLN A 558 4.24 -12.56 18.57
CA GLN A 558 5.11 -11.41 18.77
C GLN A 558 4.54 -10.56 19.90
N GLY A 559 5.28 -10.43 21.00
CA GLY A 559 4.90 -9.57 22.12
C GLY A 559 4.82 -8.10 21.71
N SER A 560 4.18 -7.28 22.53
CA SER A 560 4.12 -5.83 22.34
C SER A 560 5.52 -5.22 22.26
N TYR A 561 5.73 -4.27 21.35
CA TYR A 561 7.00 -3.57 21.23
C TYR A 561 6.84 -2.13 20.75
N ALA A 562 7.89 -1.32 20.94
CA ALA A 562 8.03 0.00 20.37
C ALA A 562 9.34 0.10 19.59
N LEU A 563 9.30 0.76 18.45
CA LEU A 563 10.46 1.23 17.72
C LEU A 563 10.59 2.73 17.94
N VAL A 564 11.80 3.18 18.22
CA VAL A 564 12.11 4.58 18.45
C VAL A 564 13.15 5.03 17.44
N ASP A 565 12.85 6.11 16.74
CA ASP A 565 13.72 6.72 15.75
C ASP A 565 14.07 8.14 16.19
N LEU A 566 15.30 8.60 15.90
CA LEU A 566 15.75 9.94 16.17
C LEU A 566 16.34 10.58 14.91
N PHE A 567 16.19 11.89 14.80
CA PHE A 567 16.91 12.66 13.79
C PHE A 567 17.39 14.01 14.34
N THR A 568 18.41 14.53 13.69
CA THR A 568 18.88 15.89 13.86
C THR A 568 19.15 16.52 12.51
N ARG A 569 18.72 17.76 12.31
CA ARG A 569 18.97 18.53 11.09
C ARG A 569 19.62 19.85 11.47
N TYR A 570 20.75 20.14 10.82
CA TYR A 570 21.51 21.37 11.00
C TYR A 570 21.58 22.15 9.68
N GLN A 571 21.13 23.41 9.69
CA GLN A 571 21.23 24.32 8.56
C GLN A 571 22.61 24.98 8.58
N VAL A 572 23.56 24.45 7.80
CA VAL A 572 24.96 24.87 7.78
C VAL A 572 25.11 26.25 7.12
N THR A 573 24.40 26.47 6.01
CA THR A 573 24.28 27.76 5.32
C THR A 573 22.82 27.98 4.92
N LYS A 574 22.50 29.12 4.32
CA LYS A 574 21.14 29.38 3.79
C LYS A 574 20.69 28.30 2.79
N ASN A 575 21.63 27.71 2.06
CA ASN A 575 21.39 26.79 0.98
C ASN A 575 21.73 25.34 1.31
N PHE A 576 22.53 25.07 2.35
CA PHE A 576 23.02 23.73 2.65
C PHE A 576 22.62 23.27 4.05
N SER A 577 22.05 22.08 4.12
CA SER A 577 21.70 21.42 5.38
C SER A 577 22.27 20.00 5.47
N LEU A 578 22.54 19.57 6.69
CA LEU A 578 22.91 18.20 7.04
C LEU A 578 21.85 17.60 7.94
N GLN A 579 21.45 16.37 7.68
CA GLN A 579 20.53 15.61 8.53
C GLN A 579 21.13 14.25 8.87
N GLY A 580 21.17 13.92 10.14
CA GLY A 580 21.52 12.59 10.64
C GLY A 580 20.28 11.89 11.16
N ASN A 581 20.14 10.59 10.89
CA ASN A 581 19.05 9.75 11.36
C ASN A 581 19.59 8.50 12.06
N VAL A 582 18.87 8.06 13.07
CA VAL A 582 19.05 6.78 13.77
C VAL A 582 17.71 6.09 13.83
N ASN A 583 17.55 4.96 13.17
CA ASN A 583 16.33 4.16 13.21
C ASN A 583 16.52 2.97 14.16
N ASN A 584 15.42 2.53 14.80
CA ASN A 584 15.44 1.47 15.81
C ASN A 584 16.54 1.70 16.86
N LEU A 585 16.50 2.85 17.51
CA LEU A 585 17.53 3.36 18.46
C LEU A 585 17.97 2.30 19.50
N PHE A 586 17.02 1.51 20.00
CA PHE A 586 17.26 0.50 21.04
C PHE A 586 17.62 -0.89 20.48
N ASP A 587 17.82 -1.00 19.18
CA ASP A 587 18.13 -2.26 18.48
C ASP A 587 17.16 -3.40 18.82
N LYS A 588 15.87 -3.06 18.87
CA LYS A 588 14.81 -4.03 19.17
C LYS A 588 14.77 -5.11 18.08
N THR A 589 14.85 -6.38 18.48
CA THR A 589 14.56 -7.52 17.62
C THR A 589 13.06 -7.79 17.63
N TYR A 590 12.46 -7.91 16.45
CA TYR A 590 11.03 -8.17 16.28
C TYR A 590 10.76 -8.89 14.97
N ASP A 591 9.65 -9.61 14.92
CA ASP A 591 9.14 -10.21 13.70
C ASP A 591 8.25 -9.24 12.95
N THR A 592 8.45 -9.12 11.64
CA THR A 592 7.57 -8.34 10.75
C THR A 592 6.37 -9.15 10.27
N ASN A 593 6.45 -10.48 10.34
CA ASN A 593 5.39 -11.40 9.97
C ASN A 593 5.30 -12.53 11.01
N VAL A 594 4.14 -12.66 11.64
CA VAL A 594 3.88 -13.68 12.67
C VAL A 594 3.02 -14.79 12.07
N GLU A 595 3.63 -15.57 11.18
CA GLU A 595 3.01 -16.73 10.53
C GLU A 595 3.91 -17.97 10.66
N GLY A 596 3.85 -18.90 9.70
CA GLY A 596 4.65 -20.13 9.71
C GLY A 596 6.16 -19.93 9.57
N SER A 597 6.61 -18.73 9.17
CA SER A 597 8.01 -18.38 9.00
C SER A 597 8.43 -17.21 9.90
N ILE A 598 9.73 -17.04 10.08
CA ILE A 598 10.35 -15.93 10.82
C ILE A 598 10.92 -14.93 9.80
N VAL A 599 10.51 -13.67 9.93
CA VAL A 599 11.05 -12.55 9.16
C VAL A 599 11.40 -11.42 10.12
N TYR A 600 12.67 -11.26 10.41
CA TYR A 600 13.13 -10.23 11.35
C TYR A 600 13.08 -8.83 10.72
N GLY A 601 12.68 -7.86 11.55
CA GLY A 601 12.77 -6.45 11.20
C GLY A 601 14.21 -5.92 11.24
N ALA A 602 14.40 -4.74 10.62
CA ALA A 602 15.71 -4.11 10.52
C ALA A 602 16.34 -3.81 11.89
N PRO A 603 17.62 -4.15 12.10
CA PRO A 603 18.39 -3.70 13.27
C PRO A 603 18.52 -2.18 13.30
N ARG A 604 19.11 -1.64 14.41
CA ARG A 604 19.49 -0.24 14.49
C ARG A 604 20.38 0.13 13.29
N ASN A 605 20.04 1.26 12.66
CA ASN A 605 20.77 1.76 11.51
C ASN A 605 20.87 3.28 11.52
N PHE A 606 21.81 3.81 10.75
CA PHE A 606 22.16 5.22 10.69
C PHE A 606 22.17 5.70 9.26
N SER A 607 21.84 6.97 9.04
CA SER A 607 22.15 7.65 7.79
C SER A 607 22.48 9.13 8.01
N ILE A 608 23.23 9.70 7.07
CA ILE A 608 23.51 11.13 6.98
C ILE A 608 23.14 11.60 5.58
N THR A 609 22.42 12.71 5.51
CA THR A 609 21.98 13.31 4.23
C THR A 609 22.45 14.76 4.16
N GLY A 610 23.15 15.12 3.12
CA GLY A 610 23.43 16.49 2.74
C GLY A 610 22.45 16.95 1.67
N THR A 611 21.82 18.13 1.85
CA THR A 611 20.90 18.73 0.87
C THR A 611 21.34 20.15 0.55
N TYR A 612 21.49 20.45 -0.73
CA TYR A 612 21.76 21.79 -1.24
C TYR A 612 20.56 22.30 -2.04
N GLN A 613 20.07 23.49 -1.69
CA GLN A 613 18.94 24.16 -2.32
C GLN A 613 19.42 25.44 -3.03
N PHE A 614 18.87 25.74 -4.19
CA PHE A 614 19.23 26.92 -5.01
C PHE A 614 18.02 27.50 -5.75
#